data_61112aa8282e614e4ef661032bc7ed2e
#
_entry.id   61112aa8282e614e4ef661032bc7ed2e
#
_cell.length_a   1.000
_cell.length_b   1.000
_cell.length_c   1.000
_cell.angle_alpha   90.00
_cell.angle_beta   90.00
_cell.angle_gamma   90.00
#
_symmetry.space_group_name_H-M   'P 1'
#
loop_
_entity.id
_entity.type
_entity.pdbx_description
1 polymer ?
#
loop_
_entity_poly.entity_id
_entity_poly.type
_entity_poly.pdbx_seq_one_letter_code
_entity_poly.pdbx_strand_id
1 'polypeptide(L)'
;MTAQQAPAAEPSAAQVAGRRFRAARGVVLVIAALILVAIALAALKPAVTPQYLDPESPSRGGSRALAEILRQHGTNVAVARSAEDAADRAGAGSVTVVTRPERLTAGDLERLRAVPGDLLLVEPSQRVLAALAPGVETAEESFEPAADPGCGLPAATAAGRIKLGGSESYHAPAGATGCYLAGKYPRLVQLAVGGRTVTVLGAASVLTNDKLAAEGNAALAMNLAGARSAVVWLIPDLPREGETAGDQSIGGLLPFGVKLLILQLLVAVVLVALWRARRLGPVVAEALPVAVRSAEAVEGRARLYRAHRARDRAADALRTGARERLVPRLGLPRGAAQDPAAAREIVTAVARRTSYDEATVGAALYGPDPADDAALVGLSDLLDDLERQVRQS
;
A
#
# COMPACT_ATOMS: atom_id res chain seq x y z
N MET A 1 17.12 28.84 57.65
CA MET A 1 17.59 27.55 57.10
C MET A 1 16.79 27.30 55.81
N THR A 2 17.28 27.71 54.69
CA THR A 2 16.66 27.56 53.37
C THR A 2 17.25 26.31 52.72
N ALA A 3 16.45 25.27 52.53
CA ALA A 3 16.83 24.03 51.83
C ALA A 3 17.03 24.32 50.35
N GLN A 4 18.26 24.17 49.90
CA GLN A 4 18.69 24.29 48.53
C GLN A 4 18.23 23.02 47.76
N GLN A 5 17.17 23.13 46.93
CA GLN A 5 16.74 22.05 46.06
C GLN A 5 17.82 21.82 44.96
N ALA A 6 18.39 20.63 44.97
CA ALA A 6 19.31 20.20 43.91
C ALA A 6 18.60 20.17 42.55
N PRO A 7 19.25 20.58 41.45
CA PRO A 7 18.69 20.52 40.11
C PRO A 7 18.41 19.05 39.72
N ALA A 8 17.20 18.79 39.20
CA ALA A 8 16.84 17.46 38.67
C ALA A 8 17.77 17.14 37.48
N ALA A 9 18.50 16.04 37.61
CA ALA A 9 19.43 15.58 36.56
C ALA A 9 18.64 15.26 35.26
N GLU A 10 19.00 15.92 34.18
CA GLU A 10 18.45 15.61 32.83
C GLU A 10 18.74 14.14 32.48
N PRO A 11 17.74 13.39 31.96
CA PRO A 11 17.95 11.99 31.60
C PRO A 11 18.97 11.88 30.48
N SER A 12 20.01 11.06 30.66
CA SER A 12 21.07 10.85 29.66
C SER A 12 20.48 10.27 28.36
N ALA A 13 21.11 10.58 27.21
CA ALA A 13 20.71 10.07 25.90
C ALA A 13 20.57 8.54 25.86
N ALA A 14 21.38 7.82 26.65
CA ALA A 14 21.29 6.36 26.81
C ALA A 14 20.02 5.91 27.54
N GLN A 15 19.55 6.67 28.52
CA GLN A 15 18.29 6.37 29.25
C GLN A 15 17.06 6.60 28.37
N VAL A 16 17.10 7.64 27.54
CA VAL A 16 16.04 7.94 26.56
C VAL A 16 15.99 6.88 25.47
N ALA A 17 17.14 6.46 24.94
CA ALA A 17 17.25 5.37 23.98
C ALA A 17 16.77 4.02 24.56
N GLY A 18 17.12 3.70 25.80
CA GLY A 18 16.64 2.50 26.48
C GLY A 18 15.14 2.46 26.75
N ARG A 19 14.49 3.62 27.01
CA ARG A 19 13.03 3.73 27.10
C ARG A 19 12.34 3.56 25.75
N ARG A 20 12.90 4.15 24.68
CA ARG A 20 12.40 4.00 23.31
C ARG A 20 12.52 2.54 22.83
N PHE A 21 13.63 1.87 23.13
CA PHE A 21 13.84 0.47 22.78
C PHE A 21 12.88 -0.48 23.52
N ARG A 22 12.61 -0.24 24.81
CA ARG A 22 11.61 -1.02 25.57
C ARG A 22 10.18 -0.79 25.07
N ALA A 23 9.84 0.42 24.65
CA ALA A 23 8.53 0.72 24.05
C ALA A 23 8.38 0.08 22.65
N ALA A 24 9.48 -0.08 21.89
CA ALA A 24 9.49 -0.72 20.58
C ALA A 24 9.44 -2.26 20.65
N ARG A 25 9.85 -2.88 21.77
CA ARG A 25 9.85 -4.35 21.94
C ARG A 25 8.48 -4.98 21.66
N GLY A 26 7.40 -4.36 22.14
CA GLY A 26 6.04 -4.86 21.90
C GLY A 26 5.68 -4.87 20.41
N VAL A 27 6.05 -3.82 19.69
CA VAL A 27 5.83 -3.71 18.24
C VAL A 27 6.66 -4.74 17.48
N VAL A 28 7.93 -4.89 17.84
CA VAL A 28 8.84 -5.89 17.23
C VAL A 28 8.35 -7.31 17.46
N LEU A 29 7.87 -7.64 18.67
CA LEU A 29 7.30 -8.96 18.97
C LEU A 29 6.02 -9.24 18.17
N VAL A 30 5.13 -8.26 18.01
CA VAL A 30 3.92 -8.42 17.19
C VAL A 30 4.28 -8.64 15.72
N ILE A 31 5.22 -7.86 15.19
CA ILE A 31 5.70 -8.05 13.81
C ILE A 31 6.37 -9.42 13.63
N ALA A 32 7.22 -9.83 14.58
CA ALA A 32 7.87 -11.14 14.54
C ALA A 32 6.83 -12.28 14.62
N ALA A 33 5.83 -12.18 15.47
CA ALA A 33 4.73 -13.16 15.54
C ALA A 33 3.92 -13.22 14.25
N LEU A 34 3.60 -12.08 13.63
CA LEU A 34 2.90 -12.02 12.34
C LEU A 34 3.73 -12.64 11.21
N ILE A 35 5.04 -12.39 11.17
CA ILE A 35 5.96 -13.00 10.21
C ILE A 35 6.01 -14.52 10.42
N LEU A 36 6.08 -14.96 11.66
CA LEU A 36 6.14 -16.40 12.00
C LEU A 36 4.83 -17.11 11.63
N VAL A 37 3.69 -16.49 11.90
CA VAL A 37 2.37 -16.99 11.45
C VAL A 37 2.30 -17.03 9.92
N ALA A 38 2.80 -16.00 9.23
CA ALA A 38 2.82 -15.97 7.78
C ALA A 38 3.71 -17.07 7.18
N ILE A 39 4.90 -17.30 7.76
CA ILE A 39 5.81 -18.39 7.37
C ILE A 39 5.13 -19.75 7.63
N ALA A 40 4.49 -19.93 8.78
CA ALA A 40 3.77 -21.15 9.10
C ALA A 40 2.60 -21.41 8.13
N LEU A 41 1.81 -20.38 7.80
CA LEU A 41 0.73 -20.47 6.81
C LEU A 41 1.26 -20.70 5.39
N ALA A 42 2.41 -20.14 5.03
CA ALA A 42 3.05 -20.40 3.75
C ALA A 42 3.60 -21.83 3.66
N ALA A 43 4.14 -22.37 4.75
CA ALA A 43 4.62 -23.75 4.85
C ALA A 43 3.49 -24.77 4.84
N LEU A 44 2.29 -24.40 5.30
CA LEU A 44 1.08 -25.24 5.27
C LEU A 44 0.40 -25.27 3.90
N LYS A 45 0.78 -24.40 2.95
CA LYS A 45 0.28 -24.51 1.58
C LYS A 45 0.87 -25.77 0.94
N PRO A 46 0.03 -26.68 0.43
CA PRO A 46 0.54 -27.76 -0.39
C PRO A 46 1.31 -27.11 -1.54
N ALA A 47 2.59 -27.49 -1.68
CA ALA A 47 3.36 -27.12 -2.86
C ALA A 47 2.54 -27.54 -4.08
N VAL A 48 2.29 -26.63 -5.02
CA VAL A 48 1.68 -26.98 -6.30
C VAL A 48 2.61 -28.00 -6.91
N THR A 49 2.25 -29.28 -6.80
CA THR A 49 3.09 -30.36 -7.31
C THR A 49 3.25 -30.16 -8.79
N PRO A 50 4.44 -30.34 -9.35
CA PRO A 50 4.67 -30.26 -10.81
C PRO A 50 3.72 -31.15 -11.62
N GLN A 51 3.12 -32.12 -10.97
CA GLN A 51 2.24 -33.15 -11.53
C GLN A 51 0.74 -32.93 -11.27
N TYR A 52 0.32 -31.67 -10.95
CA TYR A 52 -1.09 -31.36 -10.73
C TYR A 52 -1.88 -31.49 -12.04
N LEU A 53 -3.01 -32.23 -12.00
CA LEU A 53 -3.85 -32.62 -13.13
C LEU A 53 -3.12 -33.44 -14.21
N ASP A 54 -1.96 -34.02 -13.92
CA ASP A 54 -1.24 -34.87 -14.85
C ASP A 54 -1.88 -36.27 -14.91
N PRO A 55 -2.35 -36.72 -16.11
CA PRO A 55 -2.96 -38.03 -16.29
C PRO A 55 -1.98 -39.20 -16.17
N GLU A 56 -0.69 -38.94 -16.02
CA GLU A 56 0.34 -39.96 -15.73
C GLU A 56 0.70 -40.02 -14.24
N SER A 57 0.31 -39.00 -13.47
CA SER A 57 0.68 -38.90 -12.05
C SER A 57 -0.28 -39.60 -11.11
N PRO A 58 0.24 -40.52 -10.27
CA PRO A 58 -0.53 -41.19 -9.20
C PRO A 58 -0.69 -40.30 -7.94
N SER A 59 -0.09 -39.09 -7.91
CA SER A 59 -0.20 -38.19 -6.76
C SER A 59 -1.67 -37.80 -6.50
N ARG A 60 -1.98 -37.32 -5.30
CA ARG A 60 -3.34 -36.89 -4.94
C ARG A 60 -3.91 -35.87 -5.90
N GLY A 61 -3.11 -34.90 -6.30
CA GLY A 61 -3.48 -33.86 -7.24
C GLY A 61 -3.32 -34.25 -8.73
N GLY A 62 -2.81 -35.44 -9.04
CA GLY A 62 -2.76 -35.97 -10.41
C GLY A 62 -4.13 -36.43 -10.87
N SER A 63 -4.24 -36.85 -12.15
CA SER A 63 -5.48 -37.32 -12.76
C SER A 63 -5.34 -38.72 -13.37
N ARG A 64 -4.38 -39.52 -12.91
CA ARG A 64 -4.12 -40.88 -13.46
C ARG A 64 -5.31 -41.80 -13.32
N ALA A 65 -6.03 -41.72 -12.19
CA ALA A 65 -7.21 -42.57 -11.96
C ALA A 65 -8.28 -42.30 -13.05
N LEU A 66 -8.57 -41.06 -13.35
CA LEU A 66 -9.51 -40.68 -14.41
C LEU A 66 -9.02 -41.16 -15.79
N ALA A 67 -7.76 -40.92 -16.12
CA ALA A 67 -7.19 -41.36 -17.40
C ALA A 67 -7.26 -42.89 -17.58
N GLU A 68 -7.00 -43.64 -16.50
CA GLU A 68 -7.07 -45.10 -16.52
C GLU A 68 -8.51 -45.59 -16.70
N ILE A 69 -9.48 -45.00 -15.98
CA ILE A 69 -10.90 -45.34 -16.15
C ILE A 69 -11.37 -45.05 -17.57
N LEU A 70 -10.98 -43.90 -18.18
CA LEU A 70 -11.30 -43.57 -19.57
C LEU A 70 -10.74 -44.63 -20.53
N ARG A 71 -9.49 -45.06 -20.36
CA ARG A 71 -8.86 -46.13 -21.15
C ARG A 71 -9.61 -47.46 -21.01
N GLN A 72 -9.99 -47.82 -19.80
CA GLN A 72 -10.76 -49.04 -19.53
C GLN A 72 -12.13 -49.04 -20.21
N HIS A 73 -12.70 -47.83 -20.42
CA HIS A 73 -13.98 -47.67 -21.15
C HIS A 73 -13.76 -47.46 -22.68
N GLY A 74 -12.57 -47.70 -23.17
CA GLY A 74 -12.28 -47.71 -24.60
C GLY A 74 -11.93 -46.34 -25.19
N THR A 75 -11.77 -45.29 -24.35
CA THR A 75 -11.34 -43.97 -24.80
C THR A 75 -9.83 -43.93 -24.98
N ASN A 76 -9.37 -43.47 -26.15
CA ASN A 76 -7.93 -43.25 -26.37
C ASN A 76 -7.48 -41.98 -25.68
N VAL A 77 -6.59 -42.05 -24.68
CA VAL A 77 -6.09 -40.91 -23.91
C VAL A 77 -4.64 -40.63 -24.32
N ALA A 78 -4.42 -39.57 -25.09
CA ALA A 78 -3.12 -39.06 -25.49
C ALA A 78 -2.75 -37.84 -24.63
N VAL A 79 -1.48 -37.75 -24.22
CA VAL A 79 -0.97 -36.62 -23.44
C VAL A 79 -0.20 -35.68 -24.35
N ALA A 80 -0.48 -34.38 -24.28
CA ALA A 80 0.22 -33.33 -24.99
C ALA A 80 0.85 -32.35 -23.99
N ARG A 81 2.09 -31.93 -24.27
CA ARG A 81 2.84 -30.99 -23.41
C ARG A 81 2.92 -29.58 -24.02
N SER A 82 2.47 -29.40 -25.26
CA SER A 82 2.35 -28.10 -25.92
C SER A 82 1.05 -28.01 -26.71
N ALA A 83 0.62 -26.78 -27.04
CA ALA A 83 -0.55 -26.56 -27.88
C ALA A 83 -0.34 -27.10 -29.31
N GLU A 84 0.89 -27.12 -29.81
CA GLU A 84 1.26 -27.72 -31.11
C GLU A 84 1.04 -29.24 -31.08
N ASP A 85 1.62 -29.93 -30.10
CA ASP A 85 1.43 -31.39 -29.92
C ASP A 85 -0.05 -31.74 -29.70
N ALA A 86 -0.82 -30.89 -29.02
CA ALA A 86 -2.25 -31.07 -28.87
C ALA A 86 -3.00 -30.94 -30.22
N ALA A 87 -2.64 -29.97 -31.02
CA ALA A 87 -3.23 -29.77 -32.37
C ALA A 87 -2.96 -30.93 -33.29
N ASP A 88 -1.75 -31.49 -33.27
CA ASP A 88 -1.36 -32.64 -34.11
C ASP A 88 -2.09 -33.92 -33.73
N ARG A 89 -2.46 -34.09 -32.46
CA ARG A 89 -3.16 -35.28 -31.94
C ARG A 89 -4.69 -35.17 -31.98
N ALA A 90 -5.20 -33.95 -32.05
CA ALA A 90 -6.64 -33.71 -31.99
C ALA A 90 -7.33 -34.00 -33.30
N GLY A 91 -8.51 -34.60 -33.23
CA GLY A 91 -9.37 -34.88 -34.38
C GLY A 91 -10.81 -34.48 -34.10
N ALA A 92 -11.70 -34.53 -35.12
CA ALA A 92 -13.12 -34.22 -34.94
C ALA A 92 -13.82 -35.12 -33.91
N GLY A 93 -13.29 -36.31 -33.67
CA GLY A 93 -13.80 -37.29 -32.66
C GLY A 93 -13.07 -37.19 -31.28
N SER A 94 -12.38 -36.10 -30.99
CA SER A 94 -11.66 -35.92 -29.75
C SER A 94 -12.24 -34.82 -28.88
N VAL A 95 -11.98 -34.92 -27.54
CA VAL A 95 -12.07 -33.82 -26.58
C VAL A 95 -10.65 -33.40 -26.21
N THR A 96 -10.32 -32.14 -26.41
CA THR A 96 -9.07 -31.58 -25.87
C THR A 96 -9.31 -31.02 -24.47
N VAL A 97 -8.76 -31.69 -23.45
CA VAL A 97 -8.83 -31.25 -22.05
C VAL A 97 -7.67 -30.31 -21.77
N VAL A 98 -7.97 -29.03 -21.63
CA VAL A 98 -6.97 -27.99 -21.37
C VAL A 98 -6.84 -27.78 -19.87
N THR A 99 -5.76 -28.26 -19.31
CA THR A 99 -5.39 -28.04 -17.90
C THR A 99 -4.25 -27.03 -17.82
N ARG A 100 -4.07 -26.36 -16.69
CA ARG A 100 -3.02 -25.36 -16.47
C ARG A 100 -3.05 -24.23 -17.52
N PRO A 101 -4.24 -23.65 -17.80
CA PRO A 101 -4.42 -22.65 -18.86
C PRO A 101 -3.61 -21.37 -18.62
N GLU A 102 -3.15 -21.11 -17.39
CA GLU A 102 -2.28 -20.03 -17.02
C GLU A 102 -0.89 -20.09 -17.68
N ARG A 103 -0.51 -21.25 -18.23
CA ARG A 103 0.77 -21.45 -18.92
C ARG A 103 0.70 -21.19 -20.41
N LEU A 104 -0.50 -21.05 -20.97
CA LEU A 104 -0.70 -20.83 -22.39
C LEU A 104 -0.25 -19.43 -22.83
N THR A 105 0.49 -19.37 -23.93
CA THR A 105 0.84 -18.11 -24.60
C THR A 105 -0.27 -17.66 -25.54
N ALA A 106 -0.17 -16.43 -26.09
CA ALA A 106 -1.12 -15.94 -27.10
C ALA A 106 -1.09 -16.84 -28.37
N GLY A 107 0.10 -17.29 -28.77
CA GLY A 107 0.25 -18.19 -29.91
C GLY A 107 -0.40 -19.57 -29.69
N ASP A 108 -0.35 -20.07 -28.43
CA ASP A 108 -1.01 -21.33 -28.09
C ASP A 108 -2.53 -21.21 -28.16
N LEU A 109 -3.08 -20.08 -27.72
CA LEU A 109 -4.52 -19.82 -27.79
C LEU A 109 -5.01 -19.77 -29.28
N GLU A 110 -4.25 -19.15 -30.16
CA GLU A 110 -4.57 -19.15 -31.60
C GLU A 110 -4.54 -20.57 -32.20
N ARG A 111 -3.56 -21.38 -31.81
CA ARG A 111 -3.52 -22.81 -32.24
C ARG A 111 -4.73 -23.55 -31.71
N LEU A 112 -5.07 -23.40 -30.42
CA LEU A 112 -6.22 -24.08 -29.80
C LEU A 112 -7.58 -23.65 -30.36
N ARG A 113 -7.69 -22.43 -30.94
CA ARG A 113 -8.87 -22.02 -31.70
C ARG A 113 -9.08 -22.88 -32.93
N ALA A 114 -8.01 -23.28 -33.59
CA ALA A 114 -8.05 -24.05 -34.83
C ALA A 114 -8.13 -25.57 -34.58
N VAL A 115 -7.94 -26.04 -33.35
CA VAL A 115 -7.98 -27.48 -33.00
C VAL A 115 -9.36 -28.04 -33.29
N PRO A 116 -9.45 -29.17 -34.05
CA PRO A 116 -10.72 -29.85 -34.29
C PRO A 116 -11.22 -30.56 -33.03
N GLY A 117 -12.54 -30.85 -32.99
CA GLY A 117 -13.19 -31.52 -31.85
C GLY A 117 -13.60 -30.57 -30.73
N ASP A 118 -14.04 -31.15 -29.62
CA ASP A 118 -14.57 -30.40 -28.50
C ASP A 118 -13.46 -29.94 -27.52
N LEU A 119 -13.71 -28.87 -26.74
CA LEU A 119 -12.80 -28.40 -25.73
C LEU A 119 -13.40 -28.55 -24.32
N LEU A 120 -12.61 -29.02 -23.39
CA LEU A 120 -12.88 -28.92 -21.94
C LEU A 120 -11.82 -28.03 -21.29
N LEU A 121 -12.20 -26.81 -20.94
CA LEU A 121 -11.35 -25.81 -20.29
C LEU A 121 -11.49 -25.93 -18.78
N VAL A 122 -10.40 -26.19 -18.07
CA VAL A 122 -10.38 -26.40 -16.63
C VAL A 122 -9.81 -25.15 -15.96
N GLU A 123 -10.63 -24.47 -15.16
CA GLU A 123 -10.28 -23.21 -14.46
C GLU A 123 -9.60 -22.18 -15.38
N PRO A 124 -10.23 -21.83 -16.54
CA PRO A 124 -9.63 -20.91 -17.47
C PRO A 124 -9.63 -19.48 -16.95
N SER A 125 -8.53 -18.77 -17.17
CA SER A 125 -8.46 -17.33 -16.92
C SER A 125 -9.33 -16.55 -17.92
N GLN A 126 -9.65 -15.27 -17.58
CA GLN A 126 -10.45 -14.40 -18.47
C GLN A 126 -9.87 -14.28 -19.88
N ARG A 127 -8.54 -14.28 -20.02
CA ARG A 127 -7.86 -14.26 -21.33
C ARG A 127 -8.13 -15.52 -22.15
N VAL A 128 -8.12 -16.69 -21.50
CA VAL A 128 -8.41 -17.97 -22.16
C VAL A 128 -9.89 -18.04 -22.53
N LEU A 129 -10.78 -17.58 -21.66
CA LEU A 129 -12.22 -17.48 -21.94
C LEU A 129 -12.48 -16.58 -23.15
N ALA A 130 -11.93 -15.38 -23.19
CA ALA A 130 -12.08 -14.46 -24.32
C ALA A 130 -11.60 -15.06 -25.64
N ALA A 131 -10.56 -15.91 -25.60
CA ALA A 131 -10.02 -16.58 -26.77
C ALA A 131 -10.82 -17.80 -27.21
N LEU A 132 -11.25 -18.68 -26.30
CA LEU A 132 -11.76 -20.02 -26.61
C LEU A 132 -13.24 -20.21 -26.27
N ALA A 133 -13.82 -19.40 -25.40
CA ALA A 133 -15.21 -19.44 -24.95
C ALA A 133 -15.82 -18.02 -24.92
N PRO A 134 -15.93 -17.33 -26.07
CA PRO A 134 -16.34 -15.93 -26.11
C PRO A 134 -17.72 -15.72 -25.48
N GLY A 135 -17.83 -14.65 -24.68
CA GLY A 135 -19.03 -14.30 -23.93
C GLY A 135 -19.14 -14.98 -22.55
N VAL A 136 -18.27 -15.92 -22.22
CA VAL A 136 -18.12 -16.41 -20.85
C VAL A 136 -17.10 -15.53 -20.14
N GLU A 137 -17.48 -15.04 -18.95
CA GLU A 137 -16.64 -14.18 -18.12
C GLU A 137 -16.51 -14.77 -16.72
N THR A 138 -15.38 -14.57 -16.07
CA THR A 138 -15.21 -14.96 -14.66
C THR A 138 -16.12 -14.13 -13.77
N ALA A 139 -16.76 -14.80 -12.80
CA ALA A 139 -17.57 -14.19 -11.75
C ALA A 139 -16.86 -14.31 -10.39
N GLU A 140 -17.58 -14.67 -9.36
CA GLU A 140 -17.05 -14.78 -8.00
C GLU A 140 -16.51 -16.20 -7.74
N GLU A 141 -15.42 -16.32 -6.98
CA GLU A 141 -14.95 -17.59 -6.47
C GLU A 141 -15.95 -18.11 -5.41
N SER A 142 -16.32 -19.39 -5.49
CA SER A 142 -17.23 -20.04 -4.55
C SER A 142 -16.49 -21.08 -3.71
N PHE A 143 -16.75 -21.06 -2.40
CA PHE A 143 -16.23 -22.03 -1.44
C PHE A 143 -17.27 -23.04 -1.01
N GLU A 144 -18.44 -23.08 -1.65
CA GLU A 144 -19.46 -24.10 -1.39
C GLU A 144 -18.92 -25.48 -1.76
N PRO A 145 -18.92 -26.44 -0.81
CA PRO A 145 -18.19 -27.71 -0.98
C PRO A 145 -18.82 -28.64 -2.00
N ALA A 146 -20.12 -28.53 -2.25
CA ALA A 146 -20.86 -29.41 -3.15
C ALA A 146 -22.04 -28.69 -3.80
N ALA A 147 -22.50 -29.16 -4.94
CA ALA A 147 -23.68 -28.65 -5.62
C ALA A 147 -24.44 -29.71 -6.39
N ASP A 148 -25.75 -29.45 -6.54
CA ASP A 148 -26.62 -30.22 -7.42
C ASP A 148 -26.57 -29.65 -8.86
N PRO A 149 -26.86 -30.45 -9.90
CA PRO A 149 -26.73 -30.03 -11.29
C PRO A 149 -27.48 -28.74 -11.62
N GLY A 150 -28.75 -28.62 -11.24
CA GLY A 150 -29.61 -27.48 -11.50
C GLY A 150 -29.81 -27.13 -12.96
N CYS A 151 -29.56 -28.08 -13.89
CA CYS A 151 -29.58 -27.88 -15.33
C CYS A 151 -29.98 -29.17 -16.06
N GLY A 152 -30.26 -29.08 -17.37
CA GLY A 152 -30.60 -30.22 -18.23
C GLY A 152 -29.43 -30.86 -19.00
N LEU A 153 -28.18 -30.50 -18.67
CA LEU A 153 -27.01 -31.09 -19.35
C LEU A 153 -26.86 -32.58 -19.01
N PRO A 154 -26.85 -33.50 -20.00
CA PRO A 154 -26.81 -34.93 -19.72
C PRO A 154 -25.65 -35.37 -18.84
N ALA A 155 -24.45 -34.83 -19.08
CA ALA A 155 -23.27 -35.10 -18.27
C ALA A 155 -23.46 -34.74 -16.77
N ALA A 156 -24.06 -33.57 -16.53
CA ALA A 156 -24.32 -33.08 -15.17
C ALA A 156 -25.49 -33.85 -14.52
N THR A 157 -26.55 -34.12 -15.27
CA THR A 157 -27.71 -34.89 -14.78
C THR A 157 -27.32 -36.33 -14.40
N ALA A 158 -26.50 -37.00 -15.21
CA ALA A 158 -25.98 -38.33 -14.94
C ALA A 158 -25.03 -38.37 -13.73
N ALA A 159 -24.27 -37.29 -13.50
CA ALA A 159 -23.38 -37.18 -12.35
C ALA A 159 -24.15 -36.89 -11.05
N GLY A 160 -25.29 -36.18 -11.14
CA GLY A 160 -26.00 -35.72 -9.96
C GLY A 160 -25.19 -34.71 -9.14
N ARG A 161 -25.29 -34.80 -7.83
CA ARG A 161 -24.54 -33.96 -6.89
C ARG A 161 -23.06 -34.25 -6.99
N ILE A 162 -22.24 -33.20 -7.00
CA ILE A 162 -20.77 -33.28 -7.06
C ILE A 162 -20.11 -32.53 -5.91
N LYS A 163 -18.86 -32.90 -5.60
CA LYS A 163 -18.04 -32.23 -4.60
C LYS A 163 -16.96 -31.37 -5.28
N LEU A 164 -17.12 -30.06 -5.21
CA LEU A 164 -16.30 -29.10 -5.91
C LEU A 164 -15.13 -28.58 -5.07
N GLY A 165 -15.35 -28.28 -3.78
CA GLY A 165 -14.42 -27.51 -2.98
C GLY A 165 -14.45 -26.04 -3.38
N GLY A 166 -13.30 -25.33 -3.31
CA GLY A 166 -13.14 -24.01 -3.92
C GLY A 166 -13.25 -24.11 -5.43
N SER A 167 -14.00 -23.21 -6.06
CA SER A 167 -14.27 -23.26 -7.49
C SER A 167 -14.53 -21.86 -8.05
N GLU A 168 -14.09 -21.64 -9.29
CA GLU A 168 -14.47 -20.46 -10.07
C GLU A 168 -15.94 -20.60 -10.52
N SER A 169 -16.63 -19.47 -10.61
CA SER A 169 -17.95 -19.37 -11.21
C SER A 169 -17.93 -18.38 -12.39
N TYR A 170 -18.94 -18.44 -13.24
CA TYR A 170 -18.91 -17.73 -14.51
C TYR A 170 -20.22 -16.99 -14.80
N HIS A 171 -20.12 -15.89 -15.53
CA HIS A 171 -21.23 -15.33 -16.28
C HIS A 171 -21.36 -16.12 -17.57
N ALA A 172 -22.53 -16.75 -17.79
CA ALA A 172 -22.80 -17.48 -19.01
C ALA A 172 -23.54 -16.60 -20.02
N PRO A 173 -23.14 -16.59 -21.31
CA PRO A 173 -23.87 -15.85 -22.33
C PRO A 173 -25.22 -16.50 -22.65
N ALA A 174 -26.12 -15.74 -23.32
CA ALA A 174 -27.38 -16.27 -23.76
C ALA A 174 -27.17 -17.48 -24.70
N GLY A 175 -27.91 -18.55 -24.49
CA GLY A 175 -27.80 -19.81 -25.23
C GLY A 175 -26.76 -20.80 -24.69
N ALA A 176 -25.96 -20.44 -23.71
CA ALA A 176 -25.11 -21.40 -22.99
C ALA A 176 -25.91 -22.13 -21.89
N THR A 177 -25.52 -23.37 -21.61
CA THR A 177 -26.08 -24.14 -20.49
C THR A 177 -25.16 -24.02 -19.27
N GLY A 178 -25.69 -23.48 -18.17
CA GLY A 178 -24.99 -23.35 -16.90
C GLY A 178 -25.47 -24.35 -15.86
N CYS A 179 -24.55 -25.01 -15.17
CA CYS A 179 -24.84 -26.04 -14.16
C CYS A 179 -24.03 -25.77 -12.87
N TYR A 180 -24.46 -26.41 -11.77
CA TYR A 180 -23.80 -26.36 -10.46
C TYR A 180 -23.64 -24.92 -9.94
N LEU A 181 -24.80 -24.27 -9.74
CA LEU A 181 -24.82 -22.85 -9.39
C LEU A 181 -24.18 -22.57 -8.03
N ALA A 182 -23.41 -21.49 -7.98
CA ALA A 182 -23.04 -20.78 -6.76
C ALA A 182 -23.82 -19.44 -6.75
N GLY A 183 -24.82 -19.35 -5.90
CA GLY A 183 -25.79 -18.27 -6.00
C GLY A 183 -26.48 -18.25 -7.38
N LYS A 184 -26.17 -17.26 -8.20
CA LYS A 184 -26.70 -17.14 -9.57
C LYS A 184 -25.71 -17.53 -10.68
N TYR A 185 -24.47 -17.83 -10.33
CA TYR A 185 -23.39 -18.08 -11.27
C TYR A 185 -23.09 -19.58 -11.41
N PRO A 186 -23.11 -20.15 -12.63
CA PRO A 186 -22.74 -21.54 -12.85
C PRO A 186 -21.22 -21.77 -12.68
N ARG A 187 -20.87 -22.96 -12.19
CA ARG A 187 -19.50 -23.46 -12.09
C ARG A 187 -19.11 -24.43 -13.21
N LEU A 188 -20.09 -24.80 -14.00
CA LEU A 188 -19.93 -25.52 -15.26
C LEU A 188 -20.75 -24.80 -16.32
N VAL A 189 -20.11 -24.40 -17.41
CA VAL A 189 -20.77 -23.75 -18.55
C VAL A 189 -20.46 -24.50 -19.82
N GLN A 190 -21.48 -24.84 -20.62
CA GLN A 190 -21.31 -25.45 -21.93
C GLN A 190 -21.96 -24.56 -22.99
N LEU A 191 -21.22 -24.33 -24.08
CA LEU A 191 -21.69 -23.52 -25.23
C LEU A 191 -21.15 -24.07 -26.55
N ALA A 192 -21.80 -23.71 -27.64
CA ALA A 192 -21.33 -24.01 -28.98
C ALA A 192 -20.49 -22.85 -29.55
N VAL A 193 -19.28 -23.11 -29.99
CA VAL A 193 -18.37 -22.11 -30.57
C VAL A 193 -17.80 -22.66 -31.88
N GLY A 194 -18.08 -22.02 -33.00
CA GLY A 194 -17.53 -22.42 -34.29
C GLY A 194 -17.88 -23.86 -34.70
N GLY A 195 -19.05 -24.37 -34.32
CA GLY A 195 -19.52 -25.72 -34.67
C GLY A 195 -18.99 -26.84 -33.75
N ARG A 196 -18.26 -26.51 -32.69
CA ARG A 196 -17.80 -27.45 -31.66
C ARG A 196 -18.39 -27.13 -30.29
N THR A 197 -18.37 -28.09 -29.38
CA THR A 197 -18.74 -27.89 -28.01
C THR A 197 -17.53 -27.40 -27.19
N VAL A 198 -17.71 -26.28 -26.48
CA VAL A 198 -16.75 -25.80 -25.48
C VAL A 198 -17.38 -25.91 -24.10
N THR A 199 -16.72 -26.61 -23.21
CA THR A 199 -17.14 -26.78 -21.82
C THR A 199 -16.14 -26.11 -20.91
N VAL A 200 -16.60 -25.24 -20.02
CA VAL A 200 -15.81 -24.53 -19.01
C VAL A 200 -16.13 -25.13 -17.64
N LEU A 201 -15.11 -25.66 -16.97
CA LEU A 201 -15.22 -26.27 -15.64
C LEU A 201 -14.46 -25.42 -14.63
N GLY A 202 -15.16 -24.90 -13.62
CA GLY A 202 -14.61 -24.02 -12.59
C GLY A 202 -13.95 -24.73 -11.41
N ALA A 203 -13.86 -26.07 -11.44
CA ALA A 203 -13.26 -26.83 -10.35
C ALA A 203 -12.37 -27.96 -10.88
N ALA A 204 -11.07 -27.75 -10.88
CA ALA A 204 -10.08 -28.77 -11.24
C ALA A 204 -10.10 -29.99 -10.31
N SER A 205 -10.53 -29.80 -9.06
CA SER A 205 -10.64 -30.85 -8.04
C SER A 205 -11.46 -32.03 -8.52
N VAL A 206 -12.48 -31.83 -9.36
CA VAL A 206 -13.32 -32.88 -9.93
C VAL A 206 -12.53 -33.94 -10.72
N LEU A 207 -11.39 -33.54 -11.29
CA LEU A 207 -10.52 -34.37 -12.11
C LEU A 207 -9.38 -35.01 -11.33
N THR A 208 -9.20 -34.67 -10.05
CA THR A 208 -8.03 -35.13 -9.27
C THR A 208 -8.24 -36.49 -8.62
N ASN A 209 -7.16 -37.24 -8.47
CA ASN A 209 -7.19 -38.61 -7.90
C ASN A 209 -7.82 -38.67 -6.50
N ASP A 210 -7.60 -37.68 -5.65
CA ASP A 210 -8.12 -37.66 -4.27
C ASP A 210 -9.60 -37.27 -4.17
N LYS A 211 -10.16 -36.62 -5.19
CA LYS A 211 -11.56 -36.18 -5.21
C LYS A 211 -12.43 -36.93 -6.21
N LEU A 212 -11.84 -37.71 -7.11
CA LEU A 212 -12.56 -38.41 -8.18
C LEU A 212 -13.66 -39.31 -7.63
N ALA A 213 -13.41 -40.01 -6.53
CA ALA A 213 -14.39 -40.93 -5.90
C ALA A 213 -15.43 -40.19 -5.02
N ALA A 214 -15.39 -38.88 -4.91
CA ALA A 214 -16.31 -38.11 -4.07
C ALA A 214 -17.63 -37.83 -4.84
N GLU A 215 -18.75 -38.24 -4.28
CA GLU A 215 -20.10 -38.04 -4.87
C GLU A 215 -20.15 -38.39 -6.38
N GLY A 216 -20.66 -37.48 -7.22
CA GLY A 216 -20.75 -37.67 -8.67
C GLY A 216 -19.53 -37.26 -9.49
N ASN A 217 -18.41 -36.94 -8.85
CA ASN A 217 -17.22 -36.37 -9.54
C ASN A 217 -16.70 -37.29 -10.67
N ALA A 218 -16.57 -38.60 -10.41
CA ALA A 218 -16.12 -39.53 -11.46
C ALA A 218 -17.05 -39.55 -12.65
N ALA A 219 -18.37 -39.59 -12.39
CA ALA A 219 -19.37 -39.62 -13.45
C ALA A 219 -19.32 -38.30 -14.27
N LEU A 220 -19.21 -37.14 -13.63
CA LEU A 220 -19.07 -35.86 -14.33
C LEU A 220 -17.77 -35.83 -15.18
N ALA A 221 -16.63 -36.15 -14.56
CA ALA A 221 -15.33 -36.15 -15.22
C ALA A 221 -15.28 -37.07 -16.45
N MET A 222 -15.81 -38.27 -16.31
CA MET A 222 -15.90 -39.24 -17.41
C MET A 222 -16.83 -38.78 -18.55
N ASN A 223 -17.99 -38.22 -18.22
CA ASN A 223 -18.94 -37.76 -19.21
C ASN A 223 -18.45 -36.46 -19.93
N LEU A 224 -17.65 -35.62 -19.26
CA LEU A 224 -17.08 -34.42 -19.91
C LEU A 224 -15.84 -34.75 -20.73
N ALA A 225 -14.85 -35.43 -20.16
CA ALA A 225 -13.62 -35.77 -20.85
C ALA A 225 -13.83 -36.91 -21.88
N GLY A 226 -14.63 -37.92 -21.55
CA GLY A 226 -14.93 -39.05 -22.41
C GLY A 226 -16.12 -38.83 -23.35
N ALA A 227 -16.58 -37.62 -23.57
CA ALA A 227 -17.70 -37.29 -24.47
C ALA A 227 -17.47 -37.74 -25.92
N ARG A 228 -16.23 -37.98 -26.30
CA ARG A 228 -15.78 -38.50 -27.64
C ARG A 228 -14.91 -39.74 -27.44
N SER A 229 -14.61 -40.39 -28.56
CA SER A 229 -13.80 -41.63 -28.58
C SER A 229 -12.32 -41.43 -28.24
N ALA A 230 -11.83 -40.19 -28.32
CA ALA A 230 -10.45 -39.82 -27.96
C ALA A 230 -10.39 -38.58 -27.05
N VAL A 231 -9.40 -38.59 -26.20
CA VAL A 231 -9.04 -37.46 -25.32
C VAL A 231 -7.62 -37.03 -25.63
N VAL A 232 -7.43 -35.76 -25.89
CA VAL A 232 -6.11 -35.11 -25.91
C VAL A 232 -5.95 -34.32 -24.60
N TRP A 233 -5.12 -34.80 -23.71
CA TRP A 233 -4.92 -34.17 -22.41
C TRP A 233 -3.75 -33.20 -22.49
N LEU A 234 -4.04 -31.92 -22.61
CA LEU A 234 -3.05 -30.85 -22.71
C LEU A 234 -2.64 -30.34 -21.32
N ILE A 235 -1.37 -30.52 -20.98
CA ILE A 235 -0.71 -29.93 -19.83
C ILE A 235 0.46 -29.12 -20.37
N PRO A 236 0.31 -27.81 -20.61
CA PRO A 236 1.40 -27.01 -21.16
C PRO A 236 2.61 -27.01 -20.23
N ASP A 237 3.79 -27.19 -20.81
CA ASP A 237 5.04 -26.94 -20.12
C ASP A 237 5.13 -25.47 -19.67
N LEU A 238 6.08 -25.17 -18.78
CA LEU A 238 6.33 -23.78 -18.43
C LEU A 238 6.83 -23.02 -19.67
N PRO A 239 6.33 -21.79 -19.90
CA PRO A 239 6.80 -20.98 -21.02
C PRO A 239 8.31 -20.78 -20.95
N ARG A 240 8.94 -20.70 -22.13
CA ARG A 240 10.37 -20.40 -22.23
C ARG A 240 10.67 -18.96 -21.80
N GLU A 241 11.91 -18.72 -21.40
CA GLU A 241 12.36 -17.36 -21.08
C GLU A 241 12.11 -16.41 -22.27
N GLY A 242 11.36 -15.33 -22.01
CA GLY A 242 10.95 -14.36 -23.03
C GLY A 242 9.55 -14.55 -23.59
N GLU A 243 8.88 -15.69 -23.36
CA GLU A 243 7.47 -15.90 -23.72
C GLU A 243 6.56 -15.44 -22.56
N THR A 244 5.62 -14.54 -22.86
CA THR A 244 4.62 -14.12 -21.89
C THR A 244 3.44 -15.08 -21.87
N ALA A 245 3.36 -15.89 -20.85
CA ALA A 245 2.15 -16.65 -20.52
C ALA A 245 1.33 -15.93 -19.46
N GLY A 246 0.03 -15.96 -19.60
CA GLY A 246 -0.91 -15.46 -18.61
C GLY A 246 -1.05 -13.93 -18.59
N ASP A 247 -2.03 -13.45 -17.84
CA ASP A 247 -2.13 -12.07 -17.37
C ASP A 247 -1.10 -11.88 -16.27
N GLN A 248 0.10 -11.44 -16.61
CA GLN A 248 1.14 -11.09 -15.64
C GLN A 248 0.84 -9.72 -15.02
N SER A 249 -0.33 -9.57 -14.42
CA SER A 249 -0.52 -8.57 -13.39
C SER A 249 0.27 -9.04 -12.16
N ILE A 250 1.16 -8.18 -11.63
CA ILE A 250 1.87 -8.44 -10.36
C ILE A 250 0.88 -8.90 -9.27
N GLY A 251 -0.37 -8.40 -9.32
CA GLY A 251 -1.46 -8.84 -8.45
C GLY A 251 -1.92 -10.28 -8.68
N GLY A 252 -1.86 -10.80 -9.92
CA GLY A 252 -2.18 -12.18 -10.27
C GLY A 252 -1.11 -13.19 -9.86
N LEU A 253 0.17 -12.76 -9.88
CA LEU A 253 1.31 -13.58 -9.43
C LEU A 253 1.36 -13.76 -7.91
N LEU A 254 0.67 -12.89 -7.15
CA LEU A 254 0.63 -12.98 -5.70
C LEU A 254 -0.40 -14.01 -5.25
N PRO A 255 0.02 -15.13 -4.63
CA PRO A 255 -0.90 -16.08 -4.03
C PRO A 255 -1.85 -15.39 -3.05
N PHE A 256 -3.11 -15.85 -2.95
CA PHE A 256 -4.12 -15.29 -2.05
C PHE A 256 -3.59 -15.10 -0.61
N GLY A 257 -2.78 -16.05 -0.10
CA GLY A 257 -2.16 -15.92 1.21
C GLY A 257 -1.19 -14.73 1.34
N VAL A 258 -0.51 -14.33 0.25
CA VAL A 258 0.36 -13.13 0.25
C VAL A 258 -0.49 -11.86 0.26
N LYS A 259 -1.62 -11.83 -0.47
CA LYS A 259 -2.60 -10.73 -0.42
C LYS A 259 -3.18 -10.57 0.99
N LEU A 260 -3.56 -11.68 1.63
CA LEU A 260 -4.01 -11.68 3.04
C LEU A 260 -2.92 -11.21 4.00
N LEU A 261 -1.68 -11.64 3.81
CA LEU A 261 -0.54 -11.18 4.62
C LEU A 261 -0.34 -9.67 4.50
N ILE A 262 -0.37 -9.13 3.28
CA ILE A 262 -0.25 -7.68 3.04
C ILE A 262 -1.40 -6.94 3.74
N LEU A 263 -2.64 -7.44 3.63
CA LEU A 263 -3.80 -6.87 4.31
C LEU A 263 -3.62 -6.91 5.84
N GLN A 264 -3.19 -8.04 6.40
CA GLN A 264 -2.94 -8.18 7.84
C GLN A 264 -1.84 -7.24 8.33
N LEU A 265 -0.74 -7.07 7.57
CA LEU A 265 0.31 -6.12 7.88
C LEU A 265 -0.22 -4.68 7.87
N LEU A 266 -1.05 -4.33 6.90
CA LEU A 266 -1.67 -3.01 6.82
C LEU A 266 -2.58 -2.75 8.01
N VAL A 267 -3.43 -3.71 8.38
CA VAL A 267 -4.28 -3.64 9.58
C VAL A 267 -3.43 -3.53 10.84
N ALA A 268 -2.36 -4.32 10.96
CA ALA A 268 -1.45 -4.26 12.11
C ALA A 268 -0.77 -2.90 12.24
N VAL A 269 -0.32 -2.31 11.13
CA VAL A 269 0.27 -0.96 11.10
C VAL A 269 -0.75 0.08 11.55
N VAL A 270 -1.99 0.02 11.06
CA VAL A 270 -3.08 0.93 11.49
C VAL A 270 -3.36 0.78 12.98
N LEU A 271 -3.48 -0.44 13.49
CA LEU A 271 -3.71 -0.69 14.91
C LEU A 271 -2.56 -0.18 15.78
N VAL A 272 -1.31 -0.39 15.36
CA VAL A 272 -0.13 0.14 16.06
C VAL A 272 -0.12 1.67 16.02
N ALA A 273 -0.46 2.28 14.88
CA ALA A 273 -0.55 3.74 14.76
C ALA A 273 -1.63 4.31 15.68
N LEU A 274 -2.83 3.70 15.73
CA LEU A 274 -3.92 4.08 16.63
C LEU A 274 -3.55 3.88 18.10
N TRP A 275 -2.89 2.76 18.43
CA TRP A 275 -2.39 2.51 19.79
C TRP A 275 -1.34 3.54 20.21
N ARG A 276 -0.45 3.93 19.29
CA ARG A 276 0.57 4.96 19.54
C ARG A 276 -0.06 6.36 19.63
N ALA A 277 -1.06 6.66 18.79
CA ALA A 277 -1.80 7.93 18.84
C ALA A 277 -2.49 8.13 20.19
N ARG A 278 -3.02 7.07 20.81
CA ARG A 278 -3.58 7.13 22.17
C ARG A 278 -2.55 7.47 23.26
N ARG A 279 -1.25 7.30 22.99
CA ARG A 279 -0.17 7.64 23.92
C ARG A 279 0.40 9.04 23.75
N LEU A 280 -0.05 9.78 22.75
CA LEU A 280 0.14 11.23 22.72
C LEU A 280 -0.88 11.77 23.74
N GLY A 281 -0.45 11.87 24.99
CA GLY A 281 -1.19 12.61 26.01
C GLY A 281 -1.52 14.01 25.51
N PRO A 282 -2.47 14.74 26.13
CA PRO A 282 -2.71 16.12 25.75
C PRO A 282 -1.36 16.82 25.73
N VAL A 283 -1.13 17.65 24.68
CA VAL A 283 0.04 18.52 24.65
C VAL A 283 -0.03 19.33 25.93
N VAL A 284 0.73 18.89 26.92
CA VAL A 284 0.91 19.69 28.13
C VAL A 284 1.62 20.92 27.63
N ALA A 285 0.89 22.01 27.51
CA ALA A 285 1.50 23.31 27.41
C ALA A 285 2.36 23.42 28.66
N GLU A 286 3.68 23.26 28.48
CA GLU A 286 4.64 23.44 29.56
C GLU A 286 4.40 24.86 30.05
N ALA A 287 3.80 25.03 31.20
CA ALA A 287 3.71 26.31 31.85
C ALA A 287 5.16 26.74 32.06
N LEU A 288 5.61 27.69 31.28
CA LEU A 288 6.94 28.30 31.43
C LEU A 288 7.06 28.68 32.94
N PRO A 289 8.01 28.11 33.67
CA PRO A 289 8.00 28.15 35.13
C PRO A 289 8.28 29.53 35.71
N VAL A 290 8.59 30.55 34.88
CA VAL A 290 8.80 31.90 35.36
C VAL A 290 8.36 32.89 34.29
N ALA A 291 7.28 33.64 34.53
CA ALA A 291 7.07 34.92 33.89
C ALA A 291 8.12 35.90 34.49
N VAL A 292 9.31 35.94 33.92
CA VAL A 292 10.29 36.94 34.24
C VAL A 292 9.66 38.28 33.88
N ARG A 293 9.38 39.12 34.89
CA ARG A 293 8.90 40.48 34.61
C ARG A 293 9.91 41.15 33.69
N SER A 294 9.45 41.76 32.65
CA SER A 294 10.31 42.38 31.64
C SER A 294 11.32 43.35 32.27
N ALA A 295 10.96 43.96 33.39
CA ALA A 295 11.83 44.83 34.23
C ALA A 295 13.05 44.07 34.80
N GLU A 296 12.96 42.81 35.22
CA GLU A 296 14.10 42.05 35.75
C GLU A 296 15.09 41.66 34.65
N ALA A 297 14.61 41.37 33.45
CA ALA A 297 15.47 41.10 32.30
C ALA A 297 16.26 42.35 31.87
N VAL A 298 15.62 43.53 31.92
CA VAL A 298 16.28 44.81 31.60
C VAL A 298 17.30 45.17 32.69
N GLU A 299 16.95 45.02 33.94
CA GLU A 299 17.87 45.30 35.08
C GLU A 299 19.07 44.34 35.07
N GLY A 300 18.86 43.05 34.81
CA GLY A 300 19.95 42.10 34.66
C GLY A 300 20.92 42.45 33.51
N ARG A 301 20.42 42.93 32.37
CA ARG A 301 21.21 43.38 31.24
C ARG A 301 21.97 44.69 31.54
N ALA A 302 21.33 45.64 32.25
CA ALA A 302 21.94 46.86 32.65
C ALA A 302 23.11 46.64 33.66
N ARG A 303 22.94 45.71 34.64
CA ARG A 303 23.99 45.27 35.55
C ARG A 303 25.20 44.66 34.83
N LEU A 304 24.93 43.88 33.76
CA LEU A 304 25.97 43.23 32.97
C LEU A 304 26.78 44.25 32.15
N TYR A 305 26.12 45.21 31.54
CA TYR A 305 26.80 46.29 30.82
C TYR A 305 27.62 47.17 31.77
N ARG A 306 27.12 47.47 32.96
CA ARG A 306 27.87 48.25 33.95
C ARG A 306 29.11 47.48 34.46
N ALA A 307 28.98 46.15 34.74
CA ALA A 307 30.10 45.33 35.21
C ALA A 307 31.24 45.25 34.18
N HIS A 308 30.92 45.25 32.90
CA HIS A 308 31.89 45.17 31.81
C HIS A 308 32.31 46.54 31.23
N ARG A 309 31.80 47.64 31.81
CA ARG A 309 32.02 49.03 31.27
C ARG A 309 31.72 49.17 29.78
N ALA A 310 30.75 48.39 29.28
CA ALA A 310 30.39 48.33 27.88
C ALA A 310 29.38 49.43 27.50
N ARG A 311 29.82 50.69 27.58
CA ARG A 311 28.98 51.88 27.28
C ARG A 311 28.60 51.94 25.84
N ASP A 312 29.52 51.56 24.95
CA ASP A 312 29.34 51.46 23.50
C ASP A 312 28.12 50.57 23.17
N ARG A 313 28.07 49.38 23.74
CA ARG A 313 26.98 48.44 23.53
C ARG A 313 25.66 48.89 24.14
N ALA A 314 25.72 49.58 25.31
CA ALA A 314 24.54 50.17 25.90
C ALA A 314 23.96 51.29 25.06
N ALA A 315 24.79 52.18 24.54
CA ALA A 315 24.39 53.26 23.67
C ALA A 315 23.82 52.75 22.35
N ASP A 316 24.44 51.76 21.74
CA ASP A 316 23.96 51.14 20.50
C ASP A 316 22.60 50.46 20.69
N ALA A 317 22.39 49.75 21.81
CA ALA A 317 21.11 49.16 22.14
C ALA A 317 20.00 50.21 22.35
N LEU A 318 20.29 51.31 23.06
CA LEU A 318 19.37 52.43 23.25
C LEU A 318 18.99 53.09 21.93
N ARG A 319 19.98 53.38 21.08
CA ARG A 319 19.79 54.00 19.77
C ARG A 319 18.97 53.09 18.84
N THR A 320 19.28 51.80 18.81
CA THR A 320 18.55 50.82 17.98
C THR A 320 17.11 50.72 18.43
N GLY A 321 16.86 50.60 19.72
CA GLY A 321 15.51 50.58 20.27
C GLY A 321 14.73 51.86 19.99
N ALA A 322 15.38 53.03 20.09
CA ALA A 322 14.73 54.29 19.75
C ALA A 322 14.37 54.40 18.24
N ARG A 323 15.28 53.99 17.35
CA ARG A 323 14.99 53.95 15.90
C ARG A 323 13.81 53.00 15.59
N GLU A 324 13.78 51.80 16.16
CA GLU A 324 12.72 50.85 15.97
C GLU A 324 11.34 51.34 16.44
N ARG A 325 11.32 52.18 17.50
CA ARG A 325 10.08 52.77 18.01
C ARG A 325 9.65 54.04 17.23
N LEU A 326 10.60 54.83 16.74
CA LEU A 326 10.35 56.07 16.00
C LEU A 326 9.93 55.81 14.54
N VAL A 327 10.60 54.92 13.82
CA VAL A 327 10.41 54.68 12.38
C VAL A 327 8.96 54.38 12.00
N PRO A 328 8.22 53.48 12.70
CA PRO A 328 6.80 53.25 12.36
C PRO A 328 5.91 54.47 12.56
N ARG A 329 6.24 55.35 13.55
CA ARG A 329 5.48 56.58 13.84
C ARG A 329 5.71 57.68 12.84
N LEU A 330 6.84 57.62 12.15
CA LEU A 330 7.19 58.53 11.06
C LEU A 330 6.56 58.13 9.74
N GLY A 331 5.90 56.96 9.65
CA GLY A 331 5.33 56.39 8.44
C GLY A 331 6.36 55.73 7.53
N LEU A 332 7.57 55.45 8.03
CA LEU A 332 8.64 54.80 7.29
C LEU A 332 8.55 53.26 7.38
N PRO A 333 9.04 52.53 6.40
CA PRO A 333 9.08 51.05 6.45
C PRO A 333 9.88 50.56 7.66
N ARG A 334 9.43 49.53 8.37
CA ARG A 334 10.11 49.00 9.55
C ARG A 334 11.56 48.63 9.34
N GLY A 335 11.95 48.21 8.14
CA GLY A 335 13.32 47.89 7.76
C GLY A 335 14.26 49.11 7.74
N ALA A 336 13.73 50.34 7.62
CA ALA A 336 14.53 51.56 7.60
C ALA A 336 15.29 51.80 8.92
N ALA A 337 14.79 51.29 10.05
CA ALA A 337 15.45 51.41 11.34
C ALA A 337 16.87 50.82 11.39
N GLN A 338 17.12 49.82 10.55
CA GLN A 338 18.39 49.07 10.47
C GLN A 338 19.16 49.36 9.19
N ASP A 339 18.61 50.16 8.27
CA ASP A 339 19.24 50.54 7.01
C ASP A 339 20.08 51.81 7.18
N PRO A 340 21.42 51.77 7.02
CA PRO A 340 22.26 52.94 7.10
C PRO A 340 21.92 54.00 6.03
N ALA A 341 21.40 53.60 4.87
CA ALA A 341 21.03 54.52 3.81
C ALA A 341 19.83 55.41 4.19
N ALA A 342 18.94 54.92 5.06
CA ALA A 342 17.76 55.61 5.55
C ALA A 342 18.07 56.61 6.71
N ALA A 343 19.30 56.63 7.24
CA ALA A 343 19.64 57.42 8.41
C ALA A 343 19.33 58.93 8.23
N ARG A 344 19.64 59.51 7.09
CA ARG A 344 19.39 60.93 6.81
C ARG A 344 17.88 61.22 6.80
N GLU A 345 17.10 60.34 6.18
CA GLU A 345 15.66 60.49 6.09
C GLU A 345 15.00 60.41 7.47
N ILE A 346 15.45 59.47 8.33
CA ILE A 346 14.99 59.35 9.70
C ILE A 346 15.31 60.60 10.51
N VAL A 347 16.54 61.08 10.45
CA VAL A 347 16.97 62.30 11.17
C VAL A 347 16.12 63.51 10.76
N THR A 348 15.96 63.76 9.47
CA THR A 348 15.16 64.89 8.94
C THR A 348 13.68 64.73 9.35
N ALA A 349 13.13 63.54 9.33
CA ALA A 349 11.74 63.29 9.70
C ALA A 349 11.50 63.46 11.22
N VAL A 350 12.44 63.08 12.09
CA VAL A 350 12.39 63.32 13.53
C VAL A 350 12.56 64.82 13.85
N ALA A 351 13.55 65.49 13.27
CA ALA A 351 13.77 66.90 13.48
C ALA A 351 12.55 67.76 13.15
N ARG A 352 11.81 67.44 12.07
CA ARG A 352 10.58 68.15 11.70
C ARG A 352 9.43 67.98 12.71
N ARG A 353 9.47 66.99 13.58
CA ARG A 353 8.43 66.69 14.57
C ARG A 353 8.84 66.95 16.02
N THR A 354 10.07 67.44 16.20
CA THR A 354 10.64 67.77 17.51
C THR A 354 11.16 69.20 17.54
N SER A 355 11.47 69.72 18.75
CA SER A 355 12.10 71.04 18.92
C SER A 355 13.62 71.03 18.68
N TYR A 356 14.19 69.88 18.28
CA TYR A 356 15.62 69.72 18.09
C TYR A 356 16.03 69.89 16.62
N ASP A 357 17.21 70.41 16.37
CA ASP A 357 17.77 70.48 15.03
C ASP A 357 18.32 69.11 14.53
N GLU A 358 18.55 69.03 13.22
CA GLU A 358 19.02 67.75 12.61
C GLU A 358 20.40 67.36 13.14
N ALA A 359 21.25 68.25 13.55
CA ALA A 359 22.55 67.90 14.10
C ALA A 359 22.44 67.20 15.46
N THR A 360 21.57 67.73 16.33
CA THR A 360 21.28 67.13 17.66
C THR A 360 20.60 65.78 17.51
N VAL A 361 19.59 65.68 16.65
CA VAL A 361 18.88 64.38 16.38
C VAL A 361 19.85 63.38 15.77
N GLY A 362 20.71 63.80 14.83
CA GLY A 362 21.70 62.91 14.22
C GLY A 362 22.74 62.40 15.22
N ALA A 363 23.22 63.28 16.11
CA ALA A 363 24.14 62.89 17.19
C ALA A 363 23.48 61.92 18.18
N ALA A 364 22.20 62.11 18.51
CA ALA A 364 21.46 61.19 19.38
C ALA A 364 21.25 59.81 18.77
N LEU A 365 20.81 59.71 17.50
CA LEU A 365 20.44 58.45 16.85
C LEU A 365 21.61 57.68 16.22
N TYR A 366 22.68 58.41 15.79
CA TYR A 366 23.79 57.87 15.00
C TYR A 366 25.17 58.39 15.40
N GLY A 367 25.26 59.20 16.44
CA GLY A 367 26.52 59.84 16.87
C GLY A 367 27.54 58.89 17.50
N PRO A 368 28.71 59.43 17.94
CA PRO A 368 29.76 58.65 18.58
C PRO A 368 29.34 58.09 19.93
N ASP A 369 30.14 57.14 20.44
CA ASP A 369 29.88 56.52 21.73
C ASP A 369 30.10 57.50 22.89
N PRO A 370 29.28 57.41 23.96
CA PRO A 370 29.37 58.26 25.11
C PRO A 370 30.70 58.05 25.87
N ALA A 371 31.40 59.14 26.22
CA ALA A 371 32.71 59.09 26.84
C ALA A 371 32.62 58.55 28.31
N ASP A 372 31.56 58.82 29.00
CA ASP A 372 31.34 58.44 30.42
C ASP A 372 29.91 58.06 30.72
N ASP A 373 29.63 57.65 31.97
CA ASP A 373 28.30 57.22 32.39
C ASP A 373 27.30 58.39 32.40
N ALA A 374 27.74 59.62 32.65
CA ALA A 374 26.88 60.80 32.61
C ALA A 374 26.42 61.12 31.19
N ALA A 375 27.33 60.98 30.20
CA ALA A 375 27.01 61.12 28.78
C ALA A 375 26.05 60.01 28.30
N LEU A 376 26.17 58.78 28.78
CA LEU A 376 25.24 57.69 28.46
C LEU A 376 23.83 57.96 29.02
N VAL A 377 23.72 58.47 30.27
CA VAL A 377 22.43 58.86 30.84
C VAL A 377 21.82 60.01 30.05
N GLY A 378 22.63 61.06 29.71
CA GLY A 378 22.16 62.16 28.89
C GLY A 378 21.67 61.73 27.51
N LEU A 379 22.32 60.73 26.92
CA LEU A 379 21.86 60.14 25.65
C LEU A 379 20.48 59.43 25.85
N SER A 380 20.30 58.69 26.94
CA SER A 380 19.03 58.05 27.23
C SER A 380 17.90 59.07 27.40
N ASP A 381 18.13 60.10 28.19
CA ASP A 381 17.15 61.17 28.45
C ASP A 381 16.77 61.90 27.16
N LEU A 382 17.74 62.16 26.27
CA LEU A 382 17.50 62.81 24.98
C LEU A 382 16.69 61.90 24.04
N LEU A 383 17.01 60.61 23.98
CA LEU A 383 16.25 59.64 23.17
C LEU A 383 14.81 59.51 23.66
N ASP A 384 14.58 59.48 24.94
CA ASP A 384 13.24 59.43 25.56
C ASP A 384 12.44 60.71 25.27
N ASP A 385 13.11 61.86 25.25
CA ASP A 385 12.48 63.15 24.90
C ASP A 385 12.08 63.21 23.43
N LEU A 386 12.96 62.78 22.52
CA LEU A 386 12.67 62.67 21.08
C LEU A 386 11.44 61.76 20.82
N GLU A 387 11.37 60.61 21.50
CA GLU A 387 10.23 59.71 21.36
C GLU A 387 8.93 60.31 21.90
N ARG A 388 9.02 61.05 22.98
CA ARG A 388 7.87 61.73 23.62
C ARG A 388 7.31 62.83 22.70
N GLN A 389 8.19 63.67 22.13
CA GLN A 389 7.80 64.75 21.23
C GLN A 389 7.18 64.20 19.93
N VAL A 390 7.80 63.16 19.28
CA VAL A 390 7.24 62.50 18.09
C VAL A 390 5.89 61.83 18.39
N ARG A 391 5.66 61.40 19.62
CA ARG A 391 4.37 60.83 20.03
C ARG A 391 3.25 61.87 20.16
N GLN A 392 3.62 63.11 20.45
CA GLN A 392 2.71 64.23 20.72
C GLN A 392 2.43 65.06 19.44
N SER A 393 3.26 64.97 18.41
CA SER A 393 3.11 65.62 17.11
C SER A 393 2.24 64.80 16.17
#